data_f9ccdc33fe1dc0bf815ca1d10ab7dc21
#
_entry.id   f9ccdc33fe1dc0bf815ca1d10ab7dc21
#
_cell.length_a   1.000
_cell.length_b   1.000
_cell.length_c   1.000
_cell.angle_alpha   90.00
_cell.angle_beta   90.00
_cell.angle_gamma   90.00
#
_symmetry.space_group_name_H-M   'P 1'
#
loop_
_entity.id
_entity.type
_entity.pdbx_description
1 polymer ?
#
loop_
_entity_poly.entity_id
_entity_poly.type
_entity_poly.pdbx_seq_one_letter_code
_entity_poly.pdbx_strand_id
1 'polypeptide(L)'
;MENLEIFFSGNDELTEFEVQQNEYRNDIIVKVGKNLFQPLVITPSRLLSDFNYSISEGEIFKFEPNLILVEKTDKNTIINILVKLNELNYFSELNPVDLKKIYKTYFTELQDLNNWIRVY
;
A
#
# COMPACT_ATOMS: atom_id res chain seq x y z
N MET A 1 -17.16 13.42 -5.20
CA MET A 1 -15.95 12.69 -4.79
C MET A 1 -16.20 12.04 -3.43
N GLU A 2 -15.93 10.77 -3.30
CA GLU A 2 -16.16 10.08 -2.05
C GLU A 2 -15.10 10.41 -1.01
N ASN A 3 -15.48 10.25 0.26
CA ASN A 3 -14.60 10.55 1.38
C ASN A 3 -13.41 9.56 1.42
N LEU A 4 -12.22 10.10 1.57
CA LEU A 4 -10.97 9.33 1.61
C LEU A 4 -10.43 9.28 3.03
N GLU A 5 -10.08 8.09 3.47
CA GLU A 5 -9.35 7.88 4.72
C GLU A 5 -8.17 6.94 4.44
N ILE A 6 -7.02 7.21 5.06
CA ILE A 6 -5.82 6.42 4.88
C ILE A 6 -5.33 5.93 6.24
N PHE A 7 -5.01 4.64 6.31
CA PHE A 7 -4.56 3.99 7.54
C PHE A 7 -3.23 3.28 7.29
N PHE A 8 -2.31 3.39 8.25
CA PHE A 8 -1.05 2.65 8.25
C PHE A 8 -1.06 1.67 9.42
N SER A 9 -0.38 0.53 9.29
CA SER A 9 -0.22 -0.40 10.41
C SER A 9 0.74 0.14 11.47
N GLY A 10 1.69 1.01 11.08
CA GLY A 10 2.61 1.68 11.99
C GLY A 10 3.18 2.93 11.34
N ASN A 11 3.54 3.93 12.15
CA ASN A 11 4.10 5.19 11.65
C ASN A 11 5.18 5.77 12.56
N ASP A 12 5.78 4.96 13.44
CA ASP A 12 6.90 5.38 14.26
C ASP A 12 8.18 5.56 13.43
N GLU A 13 9.22 6.16 14.02
CA GLU A 13 10.46 6.45 13.31
C GLU A 13 11.13 5.21 12.74
N LEU A 14 11.13 4.10 13.49
CA LEU A 14 11.75 2.86 13.03
C LEU A 14 11.02 2.29 11.83
N THR A 15 9.69 2.24 11.89
CA THR A 15 8.87 1.77 10.79
C THR A 15 9.10 2.61 9.54
N GLU A 16 9.10 3.95 9.68
CA GLU A 16 9.32 4.86 8.56
C GLU A 16 10.72 4.69 7.96
N PHE A 17 11.72 4.49 8.81
CA PHE A 17 13.07 4.21 8.34
C PHE A 17 13.13 2.92 7.53
N GLU A 18 12.53 1.85 8.03
CA GLU A 18 12.55 0.55 7.38
C GLU A 18 11.85 0.57 6.02
N VAL A 19 10.67 1.22 5.91
CA VAL A 19 9.96 1.27 4.63
C VAL A 19 10.71 2.10 3.61
N GLN A 20 11.42 3.14 4.01
CA GLN A 20 12.24 3.91 3.10
C GLN A 20 13.46 3.13 2.63
N GLN A 21 14.09 2.34 3.51
CA GLN A 21 15.20 1.47 3.14
C GLN A 21 14.75 0.38 2.17
N ASN A 22 13.58 -0.19 2.39
CA ASN A 22 13.06 -1.27 1.56
C ASN A 22 12.47 -0.78 0.25
N GLU A 23 12.17 0.50 0.13
CA GLU A 23 11.61 1.15 -1.05
C GLU A 23 10.26 0.55 -1.48
N TYR A 24 9.54 -0.06 -0.53
CA TYR A 24 8.17 -0.49 -0.76
C TYR A 24 7.39 -0.46 0.55
N ARG A 25 6.07 -0.43 0.41
CA ARG A 25 5.18 -0.46 1.56
C ARG A 25 3.85 -1.06 1.17
N ASN A 26 3.39 -2.07 1.91
CA ASN A 26 2.09 -2.72 1.68
C ASN A 26 1.20 -2.71 2.92
N ASP A 27 1.62 -2.03 3.98
CA ASP A 27 0.88 -1.93 5.24
C ASP A 27 -0.03 -0.69 5.25
N ILE A 28 -0.72 -0.48 4.14
CA ILE A 28 -1.57 0.69 3.92
C ILE A 28 -2.96 0.22 3.58
N ILE A 29 -3.96 0.80 4.23
CA ILE A 29 -5.36 0.62 3.87
C ILE A 29 -5.91 1.98 3.44
N VAL A 30 -6.51 2.01 2.26
CA VAL A 30 -7.20 3.19 1.74
C VAL A 30 -8.69 2.90 1.77
N LYS A 31 -9.45 3.77 2.44
CA LYS A 31 -10.91 3.66 2.48
C LYS A 31 -11.51 4.79 1.66
N VAL A 32 -12.30 4.42 0.65
CA VAL A 32 -13.02 5.36 -0.20
C VAL A 32 -14.49 5.02 -0.10
N GLY A 33 -15.26 5.85 0.58
CA GLY A 33 -16.66 5.52 0.89
C GLY A 33 -16.72 4.26 1.73
N LYS A 34 -17.34 3.21 1.20
CA LYS A 34 -17.47 1.91 1.88
C LYS A 34 -16.41 0.90 1.46
N ASN A 35 -15.62 1.20 0.44
CA ASN A 35 -14.67 0.25 -0.13
C ASN A 35 -13.30 0.41 0.51
N LEU A 36 -12.64 -0.71 0.73
CA LEU A 36 -11.29 -0.78 1.26
C LEU A 36 -10.35 -1.28 0.18
N PHE A 37 -9.16 -0.68 0.11
CA PHE A 37 -8.12 -1.07 -0.83
C PHE A 37 -6.80 -1.21 -0.08
N GLN A 38 -6.01 -2.19 -0.49
CA GLN A 38 -4.66 -2.38 0.06
C GLN A 38 -3.65 -2.25 -1.07
N PRO A 39 -3.15 -1.04 -1.34
CA PRO A 39 -2.16 -0.87 -2.39
C PRO A 39 -0.79 -1.38 -1.97
N LEU A 40 -0.01 -1.79 -2.95
CA LEU A 40 1.43 -1.97 -2.80
C LEU A 40 2.08 -0.73 -3.41
N VAL A 41 2.69 0.11 -2.58
CA VAL A 41 3.46 1.24 -3.07
C VAL A 41 4.92 0.84 -3.14
N ILE A 42 5.58 1.14 -4.24
CA ILE A 42 6.92 0.67 -4.52
C ILE A 42 7.63 1.68 -5.43
N THR A 43 8.94 1.83 -5.25
CA THR A 43 9.73 2.66 -6.15
C THR A 43 10.09 1.89 -7.42
N PRO A 44 10.34 2.58 -8.54
CA PRO A 44 10.81 1.91 -9.75
C PRO A 44 12.10 1.12 -9.53
N SER A 45 13.01 1.62 -8.71
CA SER A 45 14.27 0.94 -8.40
C SER A 45 14.01 -0.42 -7.74
N ARG A 46 13.13 -0.47 -6.75
CA ARG A 46 12.79 -1.74 -6.07
C ARG A 46 12.06 -2.68 -7.01
N LEU A 47 11.13 -2.15 -7.82
CA LEU A 47 10.40 -2.98 -8.78
C LEU A 47 11.36 -3.64 -9.77
N LEU A 48 12.33 -2.89 -10.30
CA LEU A 48 13.33 -3.44 -11.21
C LEU A 48 14.18 -4.51 -10.52
N SER A 49 14.58 -4.28 -9.28
CA SER A 49 15.34 -5.24 -8.50
C SER A 49 14.56 -6.56 -8.32
N ASP A 50 13.28 -6.45 -7.98
CA ASP A 50 12.41 -7.62 -7.82
C ASP A 50 12.23 -8.37 -9.14
N PHE A 51 12.08 -7.64 -10.25
CA PHE A 51 11.99 -8.22 -11.57
C PHE A 51 13.26 -9.01 -11.92
N ASN A 52 14.43 -8.39 -11.72
CA ASN A 52 15.70 -9.04 -12.02
C ASN A 52 15.93 -10.29 -11.16
N TYR A 53 15.52 -10.25 -9.89
CA TYR A 53 15.61 -11.41 -9.03
C TYR A 53 14.74 -12.55 -9.54
N SER A 54 13.51 -12.29 -9.92
CA SER A 54 12.60 -13.31 -10.46
C SER A 54 13.19 -13.95 -11.71
N ILE A 55 13.74 -13.15 -12.61
CA ILE A 55 14.36 -13.69 -13.84
C ILE A 55 15.57 -14.55 -13.51
N SER A 56 16.41 -14.14 -12.57
CA SER A 56 17.60 -14.92 -12.17
C SER A 56 17.22 -16.28 -11.56
N GLU A 57 16.06 -16.37 -10.91
CA GLU A 57 15.57 -17.61 -10.32
C GLU A 57 14.73 -18.44 -11.30
N GLY A 58 14.59 -17.99 -12.54
CA GLY A 58 13.80 -18.70 -13.55
C GLY A 58 12.30 -18.59 -13.34
N GLU A 59 11.86 -17.58 -12.61
CA GLU A 59 10.45 -17.36 -12.30
C GLU A 59 9.84 -16.33 -13.23
N ILE A 60 8.50 -16.38 -13.33
CA ILE A 60 7.75 -15.35 -14.06
C ILE A 60 7.42 -14.22 -13.09
N PHE A 61 7.76 -12.99 -13.45
CA PHE A 61 7.40 -11.81 -12.65
C PHE A 61 5.95 -11.46 -12.92
N LYS A 62 5.18 -11.25 -11.83
CA LYS A 62 3.77 -10.84 -11.91
C LYS A 62 3.60 -9.52 -11.18
N PHE A 63 2.86 -8.59 -11.79
CA PHE A 63 2.47 -7.36 -11.12
C PHE A 63 1.39 -7.65 -10.08
N GLU A 64 1.52 -6.97 -8.92
CA GLU A 64 0.43 -6.96 -7.96
C GLU A 64 -0.73 -6.14 -8.52
N PRO A 65 -2.00 -6.58 -8.36
CA PRO A 65 -3.14 -5.88 -8.94
C PRO A 65 -3.29 -4.42 -8.51
N ASN A 66 -2.93 -4.10 -7.27
CA ASN A 66 -3.07 -2.76 -6.70
C ASN A 66 -1.72 -2.05 -6.54
N LEU A 67 -0.79 -2.31 -7.43
CA LEU A 67 0.54 -1.70 -7.39
C LEU A 67 0.48 -0.23 -7.80
N ILE A 68 1.12 0.63 -7.00
CA ILE A 68 1.25 2.06 -7.27
C ILE A 68 2.74 2.40 -7.21
N LEU A 69 3.26 2.95 -8.31
CA LEU A 69 4.65 3.42 -8.34
C LEU A 69 4.75 4.80 -7.68
N VAL A 70 5.73 4.94 -6.81
CA VAL A 70 5.99 6.19 -6.10
C VAL A 70 7.48 6.52 -6.19
N GLU A 71 7.80 7.80 -6.09
CA GLU A 71 9.18 8.25 -6.07
C GLU A 71 9.88 7.88 -4.77
N LYS A 72 9.17 8.03 -3.66
CA LYS A 72 9.65 7.73 -2.31
C LYS A 72 8.54 7.09 -1.50
N THR A 73 8.92 6.30 -0.50
CA THR A 73 7.95 5.58 0.34
C THR A 73 7.73 6.23 1.71
N ASP A 74 8.16 7.48 1.88
CA ASP A 74 7.88 8.21 3.11
C ASP A 74 6.38 8.55 3.22
N LYS A 75 5.93 8.72 4.43
CA LYS A 75 4.52 8.94 4.75
C LYS A 75 3.90 10.08 3.96
N ASN A 76 4.56 11.24 3.94
CA ASN A 76 3.99 12.43 3.30
C ASN A 76 3.85 12.27 1.78
N THR A 77 4.86 11.69 1.14
CA THR A 77 4.80 11.42 -0.30
C THR A 77 3.65 10.49 -0.63
N ILE A 78 3.50 9.40 0.15
CA ILE A 78 2.42 8.43 -0.07
C ILE A 78 1.06 9.08 0.12
N ILE A 79 0.85 9.82 1.20
CA ILE A 79 -0.44 10.48 1.45
C ILE A 79 -0.78 11.43 0.30
N ASN A 80 0.18 12.25 -0.13
CA ASN A 80 -0.06 13.21 -1.22
C ASN A 80 -0.44 12.50 -2.52
N ILE A 81 0.22 11.40 -2.84
CA ILE A 81 -0.10 10.63 -4.06
C ILE A 81 -1.49 10.01 -3.96
N LEU A 82 -1.82 9.40 -2.82
CA LEU A 82 -3.12 8.76 -2.64
C LEU A 82 -4.26 9.79 -2.71
N VAL A 83 -4.06 10.97 -2.14
CA VAL A 83 -5.05 12.05 -2.23
C VAL A 83 -5.27 12.47 -3.69
N LYS A 84 -4.20 12.64 -4.44
CA LYS A 84 -4.30 13.00 -5.87
C LYS A 84 -4.97 11.91 -6.69
N LEU A 85 -4.66 10.65 -6.42
CA LEU A 85 -5.29 9.53 -7.10
C LEU A 85 -6.79 9.48 -6.82
N ASN A 86 -7.20 9.78 -5.60
CA ASN A 86 -8.63 9.86 -5.27
C ASN A 86 -9.32 10.98 -6.04
N GLU A 87 -8.67 12.13 -6.21
CA GLU A 87 -9.20 13.23 -7.01
C GLU A 87 -9.40 12.82 -8.47
N LEU A 88 -8.56 11.92 -8.97
CA LEU A 88 -8.65 11.38 -10.33
C LEU A 88 -9.58 10.17 -10.42
N ASN A 89 -10.26 9.82 -9.35
CA ASN A 89 -11.15 8.66 -9.26
C ASN A 89 -10.44 7.34 -9.57
N TYR A 90 -9.16 7.25 -9.27
CA TYR A 90 -8.33 6.08 -9.56
C TYR A 90 -8.79 4.83 -8.81
N PHE A 91 -9.25 4.99 -7.57
CA PHE A 91 -9.63 3.84 -6.75
C PHE A 91 -10.86 3.10 -7.26
N SER A 92 -11.67 3.73 -8.14
CA SER A 92 -12.77 3.03 -8.79
C SER A 92 -12.29 1.92 -9.73
N GLU A 93 -11.03 1.97 -10.16
CA GLU A 93 -10.44 1.01 -11.08
C GLU A 93 -9.75 -0.15 -10.36
N LEU A 94 -9.60 -0.06 -9.03
CA LEU A 94 -8.92 -1.07 -8.24
C LEU A 94 -9.92 -2.09 -7.68
N ASN A 95 -9.37 -3.22 -7.25
CA ASN A 95 -10.15 -4.28 -6.61
C ASN A 95 -10.21 -4.05 -5.11
N PRO A 96 -11.41 -3.87 -4.52
CA PRO A 96 -11.54 -3.76 -3.07
C PRO A 96 -11.07 -5.03 -2.36
N VAL A 97 -10.65 -4.89 -1.11
CA VAL A 97 -10.23 -6.00 -0.27
C VAL A 97 -11.22 -6.23 0.87
N ASP A 98 -11.24 -7.45 1.36
CA ASP A 98 -12.02 -7.84 2.53
C ASP A 98 -11.12 -7.74 3.76
N LEU A 99 -11.60 -7.13 4.85
CA LEU A 99 -10.87 -7.03 6.10
C LEU A 99 -10.37 -8.39 6.60
N LYS A 100 -11.17 -9.44 6.42
CA LYS A 100 -10.79 -10.78 6.84
C LYS A 100 -9.55 -11.29 6.10
N LYS A 101 -9.42 -10.94 4.83
CA LYS A 101 -8.26 -11.32 4.03
C LYS A 101 -7.00 -10.56 4.46
N ILE A 102 -7.16 -9.29 4.80
CA ILE A 102 -6.06 -8.48 5.33
C ILE A 102 -5.52 -9.10 6.60
N TYR A 103 -6.39 -9.44 7.54
CA TYR A 103 -6.01 -10.05 8.81
C TYR A 103 -5.28 -11.37 8.62
N LYS A 104 -5.79 -12.22 7.75
CA LYS A 104 -5.15 -13.51 7.47
C LYS A 104 -3.77 -13.37 6.88
N THR A 105 -3.56 -12.37 6.05
CA THR A 105 -2.31 -12.23 5.30
C THR A 105 -1.18 -11.66 6.14
N TYR A 106 -1.48 -10.64 6.97
CA TYR A 106 -0.43 -9.88 7.65
C TYR A 106 -0.54 -9.84 9.15
N PHE A 107 -1.75 -9.80 9.70
CA PHE A 107 -1.96 -9.55 11.13
C PHE A 107 -3.12 -10.38 11.65
N THR A 108 -2.82 -11.59 12.05
CA THR A 108 -3.83 -12.52 12.56
C THR A 108 -4.55 -12.01 13.81
N GLU A 109 -3.94 -11.07 14.52
CA GLU A 109 -4.48 -10.51 15.75
C GLU A 109 -5.32 -9.25 15.55
N LEU A 110 -5.24 -8.64 14.38
CA LEU A 110 -6.02 -7.44 14.09
C LEU A 110 -7.46 -7.83 13.79
N GLN A 111 -8.40 -7.18 14.45
CA GLN A 111 -9.81 -7.50 14.33
C GLN A 111 -10.57 -6.52 13.43
N ASP A 112 -10.07 -5.29 13.28
CA ASP A 112 -10.71 -4.24 12.49
C ASP A 112 -9.75 -3.07 12.25
N LEU A 113 -10.23 -2.02 11.57
CA LEU A 113 -9.43 -0.83 11.29
C LEU A 113 -9.07 -0.03 12.54
N ASN A 114 -9.69 -0.30 13.69
CA ASN A 114 -9.32 0.40 14.93
C ASN A 114 -7.92 0.06 15.39
N ASN A 115 -7.36 -1.05 14.90
CA ASN A 115 -5.99 -1.45 15.19
C ASN A 115 -4.97 -0.81 14.21
N TRP A 116 -5.45 -0.06 13.25
CA TRP A 116 -4.62 0.67 12.30
C TRP A 116 -4.58 2.14 12.67
N ILE A 117 -3.50 2.82 12.29
CA ILE A 117 -3.31 4.23 12.60
C ILE A 117 -3.85 5.07 11.45
N ARG A 118 -4.86 5.87 11.71
CA ARG A 118 -5.38 6.78 10.71
C ARG A 118 -4.41 7.94 10.50
N VAL A 119 -3.94 8.13 9.27
CA VAL A 119 -2.96 9.17 8.92
C VAL A 119 -3.55 10.24 8.01
N TYR A 120 -4.78 9.99 7.54
CA TYR A 120 -5.47 10.99 6.72
C TYR A 120 -6.99 10.91 6.88
#